data_3268a37266a246d03ef7692fb402ae1b
#
_entry.id   3268a37266a246d03ef7692fb402ae1b
#
_cell.length_a   1.000
_cell.length_b   1.000
_cell.length_c   1.000
_cell.angle_alpha   90.00
_cell.angle_beta   90.00
_cell.angle_gamma   90.00
#
_symmetry.space_group_name_H-M   'P 1'
#
loop_
_entity.id
_entity.type
_entity.pdbx_description
1 polymer ?
#
loop_
_entity_poly.entity_id
_entity_poly.type
_entity_poly.pdbx_seq_one_letter_code
_entity_poly.pdbx_strand_id
1 'polypeptide(L)'
;MNEILYVAKKEYKSFFSSPVKLSSNHLLAIEGMEKSEIQKLIERADYFANLDRHTNTKVLQGYVVLNVFFENSTRTRVSFELAARRLGAEVINISLINSSIKKGESLLDTASTLNAMRPDLLIVRHPHSGAPLLFADYLNCSIINAGDGRHEHPTQALLDALTIKRRVGYLEGLKISICGDIANSRVARSNIHLLTTMGAEVRCVAHSTLMP
;
A
#
# COMPACT_ATOMS: atom_id res chain seq x y z
N MET A 1 15.83 -31.33 8.31
CA MET A 1 15.90 -30.14 7.43
C MET A 1 14.96 -30.22 6.21
N ASN A 2 14.77 -31.43 5.61
CA ASN A 2 13.88 -31.61 4.46
C ASN A 2 12.38 -31.58 4.76
N GLU A 3 11.93 -32.00 5.95
CA GLU A 3 10.52 -32.02 6.32
C GLU A 3 9.96 -30.61 6.58
N ILE A 4 10.71 -29.73 7.20
CA ILE A 4 10.31 -28.35 7.46
C ILE A 4 10.13 -27.58 6.13
N LEU A 5 11.01 -27.82 5.15
CA LEU A 5 10.90 -27.25 3.81
C LEU A 5 9.69 -27.80 3.02
N TYR A 6 9.29 -29.04 3.25
CA TYR A 6 8.15 -29.66 2.59
C TYR A 6 6.82 -29.17 3.17
N VAL A 7 6.73 -29.02 4.50
CA VAL A 7 5.57 -28.45 5.18
C VAL A 7 5.38 -26.99 4.76
N ALA A 8 6.44 -26.18 4.77
CA ALA A 8 6.38 -24.78 4.32
C ALA A 8 5.92 -24.65 2.86
N LYS A 9 6.36 -25.53 1.96
CA LYS A 9 5.90 -25.55 0.55
C LYS A 9 4.44 -25.96 0.38
N LYS A 10 3.92 -26.83 1.25
CA LYS A 10 2.53 -27.30 1.21
C LYS A 10 1.59 -26.22 1.76
N GLU A 11 1.94 -25.57 2.85
CA GLU A 11 1.22 -24.43 3.41
C GLU A 11 1.24 -23.24 2.45
N TYR A 12 2.34 -22.99 1.77
CA TYR A 12 2.49 -21.98 0.73
C TYR A 12 1.46 -22.16 -0.40
N LYS A 13 1.31 -23.38 -0.96
CA LYS A 13 0.33 -23.67 -2.00
C LYS A 13 -1.10 -23.49 -1.51
N SER A 14 -1.43 -23.92 -0.28
CA SER A 14 -2.77 -23.77 0.30
C SER A 14 -3.12 -22.30 0.58
N PHE A 15 -2.15 -21.48 0.99
CA PHE A 15 -2.35 -20.07 1.29
C PHE A 15 -2.67 -19.24 0.03
N PHE A 16 -2.08 -19.58 -1.13
CA PHE A 16 -2.37 -18.93 -2.41
C PHE A 16 -3.55 -19.55 -3.16
N SER A 17 -4.00 -20.76 -2.77
CA SER A 17 -5.19 -21.40 -3.37
C SER A 17 -6.50 -20.68 -3.04
N SER A 18 -6.49 -19.79 -2.02
CA SER A 18 -7.62 -18.95 -1.65
C SER A 18 -7.21 -17.47 -1.77
N PRO A 19 -7.33 -16.85 -2.94
CA PRO A 19 -7.00 -15.44 -3.10
C PRO A 19 -7.88 -14.59 -2.18
N VAL A 20 -7.28 -13.61 -1.53
CA VAL A 20 -8.03 -12.58 -0.79
C VAL A 20 -8.79 -11.76 -1.83
N LYS A 21 -10.09 -11.98 -1.93
CA LYS A 21 -10.94 -11.14 -2.77
C LYS A 21 -11.25 -9.87 -1.98
N LEU A 22 -10.81 -8.74 -2.50
CA LEU A 22 -11.17 -7.42 -2.01
C LEU A 22 -12.41 -6.91 -2.76
N SER A 23 -13.10 -5.94 -2.18
CA SER A 23 -14.25 -5.25 -2.80
C SER A 23 -13.84 -4.45 -4.03
N SER A 24 -12.59 -4.02 -4.11
CA SER A 24 -12.00 -3.27 -5.21
C SER A 24 -10.74 -3.95 -5.76
N ASN A 25 -10.50 -3.76 -7.06
CA ASN A 25 -9.24 -4.14 -7.70
C ASN A 25 -8.09 -3.16 -7.39
N HIS A 26 -8.38 -2.07 -6.69
CA HIS A 26 -7.44 -1.02 -6.34
C HIS A 26 -7.31 -0.91 -4.83
N LEU A 27 -6.15 -0.44 -4.35
CA LEU A 27 -5.92 -0.05 -2.96
C LEU A 27 -5.65 1.45 -2.92
N LEU A 28 -6.72 2.26 -2.90
CA LEU A 28 -6.63 3.73 -2.99
C LEU A 28 -6.64 4.40 -1.63
N ALA A 29 -7.42 3.86 -0.69
CA ALA A 29 -7.65 4.40 0.64
C ALA A 29 -7.91 3.27 1.64
N ILE A 30 -7.87 3.59 2.93
CA ILE A 30 -8.40 2.74 4.01
C ILE A 30 -9.85 3.12 4.28
N GLU A 31 -10.20 4.38 4.08
CA GLU A 31 -11.58 4.83 4.24
C GLU A 31 -12.54 3.99 3.39
N GLY A 32 -13.60 3.51 4.00
CA GLY A 32 -14.60 2.67 3.34
C GLY A 32 -14.24 1.18 3.22
N MET A 33 -13.05 0.74 3.66
CA MET A 33 -12.73 -0.67 3.72
C MET A 33 -13.41 -1.37 4.88
N GLU A 34 -13.91 -2.57 4.63
CA GLU A 34 -14.50 -3.42 5.66
C GLU A 34 -13.43 -3.98 6.63
N LYS A 35 -13.79 -4.12 7.92
CA LYS A 35 -12.91 -4.73 8.95
C LYS A 35 -12.33 -6.06 8.50
N SER A 36 -13.14 -6.89 7.84
CA SER A 36 -12.75 -8.21 7.35
C SER A 36 -11.69 -8.16 6.23
N GLU A 37 -11.72 -7.12 5.38
CA GLU A 37 -10.73 -6.93 4.32
C GLU A 37 -9.39 -6.46 4.89
N ILE A 38 -9.43 -5.47 5.80
CA ILE A 38 -8.25 -4.99 6.52
C ILE A 38 -7.58 -6.15 7.27
N GLN A 39 -8.37 -6.97 7.96
CA GLN A 39 -7.86 -8.12 8.71
C GLN A 39 -7.15 -9.11 7.79
N LYS A 40 -7.74 -9.46 6.65
CA LYS A 40 -7.13 -10.36 5.66
C LYS A 40 -5.82 -9.79 5.11
N LEU A 41 -5.75 -8.48 4.84
CA LEU A 41 -4.52 -7.83 4.38
C LEU A 41 -3.43 -7.87 5.44
N ILE A 42 -3.76 -7.61 6.72
CA ILE A 42 -2.81 -7.71 7.84
C ILE A 42 -2.31 -9.15 8.01
N GLU A 43 -3.19 -10.14 7.94
CA GLU A 43 -2.82 -11.57 8.03
C GLU A 43 -1.90 -11.98 6.87
N ARG A 44 -2.19 -11.49 5.66
CA ARG A 44 -1.36 -11.73 4.48
C ARG A 44 0.02 -11.06 4.63
N ALA A 45 0.05 -9.84 5.13
CA ALA A 45 1.31 -9.12 5.40
C ALA A 45 2.14 -9.83 6.49
N ASP A 46 1.49 -10.33 7.54
CA ASP A 46 2.15 -11.11 8.60
C ASP A 46 2.77 -12.39 8.07
N TYR A 47 2.05 -13.10 7.20
CA TYR A 47 2.58 -14.28 6.51
C TYR A 47 3.86 -13.95 5.71
N PHE A 48 3.83 -12.92 4.86
CA PHE A 48 5.01 -12.53 4.08
C PHE A 48 6.17 -12.05 4.94
N ALA A 49 5.89 -11.39 6.05
CA ALA A 49 6.92 -10.92 6.97
C ALA A 49 7.62 -12.06 7.75
N ASN A 50 6.99 -13.24 7.83
CA ASN A 50 7.55 -14.44 8.44
C ASN A 50 8.24 -15.37 7.41
N LEU A 51 8.11 -15.10 6.12
CA LEU A 51 8.83 -15.87 5.10
C LEU A 51 10.34 -15.62 5.18
N ASP A 52 11.10 -16.66 4.88
CA ASP A 52 12.53 -16.48 4.65
C ASP A 52 12.75 -15.46 3.54
N ARG A 53 13.63 -14.48 3.79
CA ARG A 53 13.96 -13.40 2.85
C ARG A 53 14.51 -13.88 1.49
N HIS A 54 14.99 -15.13 1.43
CA HIS A 54 15.47 -15.76 0.20
C HIS A 54 14.39 -16.56 -0.53
N THR A 55 13.17 -16.65 0.03
CA THR A 55 12.06 -17.32 -0.65
C THR A 55 11.59 -16.49 -1.83
N ASN A 56 11.83 -16.97 -3.03
CA ASN A 56 11.28 -16.40 -4.26
C ASN A 56 9.92 -17.06 -4.51
N THR A 57 8.85 -16.29 -4.34
CA THR A 57 7.50 -16.81 -4.44
C THR A 57 6.99 -16.93 -5.87
N LYS A 58 7.56 -16.18 -6.81
CA LYS A 58 7.17 -16.13 -8.24
C LYS A 58 5.66 -15.89 -8.49
N VAL A 59 4.94 -15.36 -7.50
CA VAL A 59 3.48 -15.14 -7.57
C VAL A 59 3.13 -14.15 -8.67
N LEU A 60 3.99 -13.17 -8.91
CA LEU A 60 3.84 -12.14 -9.93
C LEU A 60 4.79 -12.35 -11.13
N GLN A 61 5.24 -13.59 -11.38
CA GLN A 61 6.09 -13.87 -12.53
C GLN A 61 5.36 -13.55 -13.83
N GLY A 62 5.97 -12.73 -14.69
CA GLY A 62 5.40 -12.26 -15.95
C GLY A 62 4.52 -11.01 -15.82
N TYR A 63 4.28 -10.52 -14.60
CA TYR A 63 3.56 -9.26 -14.38
C TYR A 63 4.52 -8.07 -14.44
N VAL A 64 4.05 -6.97 -15.03
CA VAL A 64 4.77 -5.69 -15.12
C VAL A 64 4.22 -4.71 -14.09
N VAL A 65 5.07 -4.24 -13.19
CA VAL A 65 4.74 -3.27 -12.14
C VAL A 65 5.40 -1.93 -12.46
N LEU A 66 4.62 -0.89 -12.67
CA LEU A 66 5.12 0.48 -12.76
C LEU A 66 5.10 1.14 -11.37
N ASN A 67 6.25 1.62 -10.95
CA ASN A 67 6.44 2.30 -9.67
C ASN A 67 6.68 3.80 -9.95
N VAL A 68 5.58 4.60 -9.93
CA VAL A 68 5.54 5.97 -10.46
C VAL A 68 5.48 6.97 -9.32
N PHE A 69 6.53 7.78 -9.18
CA PHE A 69 6.68 8.73 -8.09
C PHE A 69 6.81 10.16 -8.61
N PHE A 70 5.86 11.02 -8.22
CA PHE A 70 5.82 12.44 -8.53
C PHE A 70 6.44 13.30 -7.43
N GLU A 71 6.80 12.71 -6.29
CA GLU A 71 7.53 13.34 -5.20
C GLU A 71 8.67 12.45 -4.68
N ASN A 72 9.65 13.06 -4.02
CA ASN A 72 10.78 12.31 -3.48
C ASN A 72 10.36 11.38 -2.34
N SER A 73 10.67 10.09 -2.49
CA SER A 73 10.49 9.11 -1.44
C SER A 73 11.36 7.87 -1.68
N THR A 74 12.55 7.87 -1.13
CA THR A 74 13.48 6.75 -1.29
C THR A 74 12.96 5.49 -0.61
N ARG A 75 12.53 5.59 0.66
CA ARG A 75 12.05 4.42 1.44
C ARG A 75 10.86 3.76 0.77
N THR A 76 9.81 4.50 0.47
CA THR A 76 8.58 3.94 -0.10
C THR A 76 8.82 3.32 -1.47
N ARG A 77 9.55 4.03 -2.36
CA ARG A 77 9.89 3.53 -3.68
C ARG A 77 10.66 2.21 -3.63
N VAL A 78 11.75 2.18 -2.85
CA VAL A 78 12.59 0.98 -2.71
C VAL A 78 11.82 -0.17 -2.05
N SER A 79 10.95 0.11 -1.06
CA SER A 79 10.14 -0.91 -0.42
C SER A 79 9.19 -1.60 -1.40
N PHE A 80 8.49 -0.84 -2.24
CA PHE A 80 7.62 -1.40 -3.27
C PHE A 80 8.41 -2.14 -4.35
N GLU A 81 9.54 -1.59 -4.79
CA GLU A 81 10.41 -2.27 -5.76
C GLU A 81 10.87 -3.63 -5.23
N LEU A 82 11.40 -3.67 -4.01
CA LEU A 82 11.86 -4.92 -3.39
C LEU A 82 10.71 -5.92 -3.21
N ALA A 83 9.53 -5.47 -2.80
CA ALA A 83 8.37 -6.32 -2.62
C ALA A 83 7.96 -6.96 -3.96
N ALA A 84 7.79 -6.16 -5.01
CA ALA A 84 7.39 -6.65 -6.32
C ALA A 84 8.43 -7.61 -6.93
N ARG A 85 9.72 -7.29 -6.83
CA ARG A 85 10.81 -8.17 -7.28
C ARG A 85 10.85 -9.50 -6.52
N ARG A 86 10.63 -9.50 -5.20
CA ARG A 86 10.56 -10.73 -4.38
C ARG A 86 9.35 -11.60 -4.75
N LEU A 87 8.29 -11.00 -5.27
CA LEU A 87 7.13 -11.70 -5.81
C LEU A 87 7.34 -12.17 -7.26
N GLY A 88 8.47 -11.84 -7.88
CA GLY A 88 8.84 -12.28 -9.23
C GLY A 88 8.39 -11.35 -10.36
N ALA A 89 7.87 -10.15 -10.06
CA ALA A 89 7.45 -9.18 -11.05
C ALA A 89 8.64 -8.48 -11.75
N GLU A 90 8.41 -8.04 -12.98
CA GLU A 90 9.23 -7.03 -13.64
C GLU A 90 8.86 -5.66 -13.11
N VAL A 91 9.83 -4.89 -12.62
CA VAL A 91 9.58 -3.58 -12.00
C VAL A 91 10.27 -2.47 -12.77
N ILE A 92 9.50 -1.48 -13.17
CA ILE A 92 9.99 -0.27 -13.82
C ILE A 92 9.73 0.91 -12.90
N ASN A 93 10.81 1.58 -12.47
CA ASN A 93 10.72 2.78 -11.66
C ASN A 93 10.70 4.03 -12.56
N ILE A 94 9.68 4.84 -12.41
CA ILE A 94 9.50 6.11 -13.12
C ILE A 94 9.48 7.25 -12.10
N SER A 95 10.41 8.18 -12.23
CA SER A 95 10.43 9.40 -11.42
C SER A 95 10.05 10.59 -12.29
N LEU A 96 8.89 11.18 -12.01
CA LEU A 96 8.35 12.30 -12.78
C LEU A 96 8.61 13.66 -12.12
N ILE A 97 9.44 13.70 -11.08
CA ILE A 97 9.76 14.93 -10.31
C ILE A 97 10.34 16.03 -11.21
N ASN A 98 11.09 15.67 -12.24
CA ASN A 98 11.84 16.61 -13.07
C ASN A 98 11.55 16.52 -14.57
N SER A 99 10.64 15.65 -15.06
CA SER A 99 10.59 15.36 -16.48
C SER A 99 9.39 15.94 -17.24
N SER A 100 8.19 15.49 -17.00
CA SER A 100 7.06 15.76 -17.91
C SER A 100 6.19 16.93 -17.45
N ILE A 101 5.98 17.07 -16.14
CA ILE A 101 5.13 18.14 -15.57
C ILE A 101 5.71 19.54 -15.84
N LYS A 102 7.05 19.67 -15.93
CA LYS A 102 7.71 20.91 -16.33
C LYS A 102 7.50 21.29 -17.79
N LYS A 103 7.02 20.37 -18.62
CA LYS A 103 6.73 20.58 -20.05
C LYS A 103 5.26 20.87 -20.34
N GLY A 104 4.43 21.05 -19.31
CA GLY A 104 3.00 21.36 -19.48
C GLY A 104 2.10 20.14 -19.76
N GLU A 105 2.60 18.91 -19.61
CA GLU A 105 1.76 17.72 -19.68
C GLU A 105 0.77 17.66 -18.53
N SER A 106 -0.48 17.37 -18.84
CA SER A 106 -1.51 17.14 -17.83
C SER A 106 -1.35 15.76 -17.19
N LEU A 107 -1.97 15.58 -16.01
CA LEU A 107 -2.01 14.26 -15.37
C LEU A 107 -2.74 13.21 -16.23
N LEU A 108 -3.70 13.64 -17.06
CA LEU A 108 -4.41 12.78 -18.02
C LEU A 108 -3.52 12.32 -19.15
N ASP A 109 -2.65 13.18 -19.68
CA ASP A 109 -1.68 12.79 -20.71
C ASP A 109 -0.70 11.75 -20.17
N THR A 110 -0.24 11.97 -18.92
CA THR A 110 0.59 10.99 -18.23
C THR A 110 -0.16 9.66 -18.04
N ALA A 111 -1.43 9.69 -17.61
CA ALA A 111 -2.25 8.49 -17.45
C ALA A 111 -2.41 7.73 -18.79
N SER A 112 -2.70 8.44 -19.87
CA SER A 112 -2.83 7.86 -21.21
C SER A 112 -1.53 7.19 -21.68
N THR A 113 -0.40 7.85 -21.43
CA THR A 113 0.94 7.32 -21.77
C THR A 113 1.24 6.05 -20.98
N LEU A 114 0.98 6.05 -19.66
CA LEU A 114 1.18 4.88 -18.80
C LEU A 114 0.23 3.72 -19.20
N ASN A 115 -1.02 4.03 -19.55
CA ASN A 115 -1.98 3.01 -19.97
C ASN A 115 -1.57 2.34 -21.30
N ALA A 116 -0.97 3.09 -22.22
CA ALA A 116 -0.46 2.56 -23.48
C ALA A 116 0.70 1.56 -23.29
N MET A 117 1.42 1.63 -22.15
CA MET A 117 2.47 0.67 -21.80
C MET A 117 1.90 -0.66 -21.27
N ARG A 118 0.59 -0.74 -21.01
CA ARG A 118 -0.14 -1.94 -20.54
C ARG A 118 0.49 -2.59 -19.30
N PRO A 119 0.70 -1.86 -18.19
CA PRO A 119 1.13 -2.47 -16.96
C PRO A 119 0.01 -3.32 -16.34
N ASP A 120 0.39 -4.27 -15.49
CA ASP A 120 -0.55 -5.05 -14.69
C ASP A 120 -0.87 -4.36 -13.35
N LEU A 121 0.09 -3.59 -12.83
CA LEU A 121 -0.03 -2.86 -11.58
C LEU A 121 0.70 -1.51 -11.67
N LEU A 122 0.02 -0.45 -11.24
CA LEU A 122 0.61 0.85 -11.03
C LEU A 122 0.67 1.17 -9.52
N ILE A 123 1.86 1.44 -9.03
CA ILE A 123 2.10 1.98 -7.68
C ILE A 123 2.38 3.46 -7.84
N VAL A 124 1.52 4.31 -7.29
CA VAL A 124 1.60 5.75 -7.51
C VAL A 124 1.72 6.52 -6.21
N ARG A 125 2.66 7.48 -6.19
CA ARG A 125 2.80 8.48 -5.13
C ARG A 125 2.75 9.87 -5.73
N HIS A 126 1.85 10.72 -5.22
CA HIS A 126 1.57 12.05 -5.79
C HIS A 126 1.43 13.13 -4.71
N PRO A 127 1.89 14.38 -4.97
CA PRO A 127 1.71 15.49 -4.03
C PRO A 127 0.27 15.98 -3.91
N HIS A 128 -0.59 15.69 -4.89
CA HIS A 128 -2.00 16.08 -4.85
C HIS A 128 -2.90 14.92 -4.43
N SER A 129 -3.82 15.21 -3.51
CA SER A 129 -4.86 14.27 -3.07
C SER A 129 -5.78 13.91 -4.24
N GLY A 130 -6.19 12.63 -4.32
CA GLY A 130 -7.08 12.14 -5.36
C GLY A 130 -6.40 11.70 -6.66
N ALA A 131 -5.11 11.98 -6.86
CA ALA A 131 -4.42 11.54 -8.07
C ALA A 131 -4.45 10.02 -8.29
N PRO A 132 -4.30 9.14 -7.28
CA PRO A 132 -4.46 7.70 -7.48
C PRO A 132 -5.86 7.28 -7.96
N LEU A 133 -6.90 7.97 -7.52
CA LEU A 133 -8.28 7.74 -7.99
C LEU A 133 -8.40 8.08 -9.48
N LEU A 134 -7.88 9.23 -9.90
CA LEU A 134 -7.86 9.60 -11.32
C LEU A 134 -7.14 8.52 -12.16
N PHE A 135 -6.00 8.02 -11.71
CA PHE A 135 -5.32 6.92 -12.42
C PHE A 135 -6.18 5.64 -12.46
N ALA A 136 -6.94 5.33 -11.40
CA ALA A 136 -7.82 4.17 -11.37
C ALA A 136 -8.99 4.28 -12.37
N ASP A 137 -9.46 5.50 -12.65
CA ASP A 137 -10.51 5.76 -13.64
C ASP A 137 -10.01 5.67 -15.10
N TYR A 138 -8.71 5.90 -15.33
CA TYR A 138 -8.16 5.99 -16.68
C TYR A 138 -7.28 4.81 -17.11
N LEU A 139 -6.73 4.04 -16.16
CA LEU A 139 -5.87 2.90 -16.49
C LEU A 139 -6.62 1.56 -16.37
N ASN A 140 -6.27 0.64 -17.24
CA ASN A 140 -6.83 -0.73 -17.27
C ASN A 140 -6.05 -1.70 -16.34
N CYS A 141 -5.37 -1.20 -15.31
CA CYS A 141 -4.59 -2.01 -14.38
C CYS A 141 -4.99 -1.73 -12.92
N SER A 142 -4.53 -2.57 -12.01
CA SER A 142 -4.70 -2.30 -10.57
C SER A 142 -3.85 -1.11 -10.13
N ILE A 143 -4.38 -0.32 -9.18
CA ILE A 143 -3.69 0.85 -8.64
C ILE A 143 -3.45 0.67 -7.14
N ILE A 144 -2.22 0.94 -6.68
CA ILE A 144 -1.88 1.06 -5.26
C ILE A 144 -1.45 2.51 -4.97
N ASN A 145 -2.14 3.14 -4.03
CA ASN A 145 -1.78 4.44 -3.50
C ASN A 145 -0.57 4.32 -2.53
N ALA A 146 0.57 4.85 -2.94
CA ALA A 146 1.79 4.93 -2.12
C ALA A 146 1.92 6.27 -1.38
N GLY A 147 0.80 6.98 -1.23
CA GLY A 147 0.65 8.26 -0.55
C GLY A 147 0.30 9.41 -1.48
N ASP A 148 -0.82 10.07 -1.25
CA ASP A 148 -1.31 11.19 -2.04
C ASP A 148 -1.65 12.41 -1.18
N GLY A 149 -0.98 13.52 -1.43
CA GLY A 149 -1.21 14.80 -0.76
C GLY A 149 -1.34 14.67 0.76
N ARG A 150 -2.46 15.14 1.28
CA ARG A 150 -2.87 15.02 2.69
C ARG A 150 -3.96 13.95 2.87
N HIS A 151 -4.31 13.21 1.83
CA HIS A 151 -5.44 12.31 1.79
C HIS A 151 -5.11 10.99 2.50
N GLU A 152 -4.42 10.04 1.85
CA GLU A 152 -4.16 8.75 2.45
C GLU A 152 -2.82 8.12 2.05
N HIS A 153 -2.38 7.17 2.86
CA HIS A 153 -1.27 6.26 2.62
C HIS A 153 -1.63 4.86 3.14
N PRO A 154 -2.50 4.13 2.44
CA PRO A 154 -3.14 2.91 2.95
C PRO A 154 -2.13 1.83 3.35
N THR A 155 -1.08 1.62 2.56
CA THR A 155 -0.06 0.62 2.88
C THR A 155 0.77 0.96 4.12
N GLN A 156 0.92 2.25 4.46
CA GLN A 156 1.57 2.65 5.69
C GLN A 156 0.69 2.33 6.91
N ALA A 157 -0.60 2.60 6.85
CA ALA A 157 -1.52 2.26 7.93
C ALA A 157 -1.58 0.74 8.18
N LEU A 158 -1.60 -0.07 7.10
CA LEU A 158 -1.53 -1.53 7.21
C LEU A 158 -0.23 -2.00 7.88
N LEU A 159 0.91 -1.37 7.55
CA LEU A 159 2.21 -1.65 8.15
C LEU A 159 2.24 -1.28 9.63
N ASP A 160 1.70 -0.12 9.98
CA ASP A 160 1.62 0.36 11.37
C ASP A 160 0.72 -0.57 12.21
N ALA A 161 -0.44 -0.95 11.67
CA ALA A 161 -1.36 -1.88 12.34
C ALA A 161 -0.73 -3.27 12.55
N LEU A 162 -0.03 -3.81 11.56
CA LEU A 162 0.71 -5.06 11.71
C LEU A 162 1.79 -4.94 12.79
N THR A 163 2.52 -3.83 12.81
CA THR A 163 3.58 -3.58 13.80
C THR A 163 3.01 -3.54 15.21
N ILE A 164 1.89 -2.82 15.41
CA ILE A 164 1.18 -2.76 16.69
C ILE A 164 0.70 -4.16 17.09
N LYS A 165 0.02 -4.86 16.18
CA LYS A 165 -0.51 -6.22 16.44
C LYS A 165 0.61 -7.19 16.82
N ARG A 166 1.75 -7.15 16.18
CA ARG A 166 2.92 -7.99 16.52
C ARG A 166 3.50 -7.65 17.88
N ARG A 167 3.45 -6.37 18.28
CA ARG A 167 4.01 -5.93 19.56
C ARG A 167 3.09 -6.18 20.75
N VAL A 168 1.78 -5.97 20.57
CA VAL A 168 0.76 -5.99 21.63
C VAL A 168 -0.11 -7.24 21.59
N GLY A 169 -0.27 -7.88 20.42
CA GLY A 169 -1.07 -9.08 20.19
C GLY A 169 -2.46 -8.80 19.59
N TYR A 170 -3.02 -7.63 19.77
CA TYR A 170 -4.38 -7.27 19.34
C TYR A 170 -4.45 -5.80 18.92
N LEU A 171 -5.56 -5.38 18.31
CA LEU A 171 -5.88 -3.98 17.97
C LEU A 171 -7.15 -3.52 18.66
N GLU A 172 -8.15 -4.39 18.75
CA GLU A 172 -9.47 -4.08 19.30
C GLU A 172 -9.36 -3.69 20.78
N GLY A 173 -10.01 -2.58 21.15
CA GLY A 173 -10.00 -2.05 22.53
C GLY A 173 -8.72 -1.31 22.91
N LEU A 174 -7.69 -1.25 22.06
CA LEU A 174 -6.51 -0.45 22.35
C LEU A 174 -6.85 1.05 22.38
N LYS A 175 -6.15 1.78 23.26
CA LYS A 175 -6.14 3.25 23.28
C LYS A 175 -4.85 3.73 22.65
N ILE A 176 -4.95 4.36 21.48
CA ILE A 176 -3.80 4.78 20.68
C ILE A 176 -3.83 6.29 20.51
N SER A 177 -2.73 6.95 20.83
CA SER A 177 -2.59 8.39 20.63
C SER A 177 -1.73 8.67 19.40
N ILE A 178 -2.24 9.51 18.49
CA ILE A 178 -1.51 10.04 17.33
C ILE A 178 -1.19 11.49 17.62
N CYS A 179 0.10 11.80 17.76
CA CYS A 179 0.58 13.12 18.12
C CYS A 179 1.31 13.80 16.96
N GLY A 180 0.98 15.06 16.71
CA GLY A 180 1.68 15.86 15.70
C GLY A 180 0.76 16.64 14.79
N ASP A 181 1.15 16.86 13.53
CA ASP A 181 0.35 17.57 12.53
C ASP A 181 -0.75 16.65 11.95
N ILE A 182 -1.90 16.64 12.62
CA ILE A 182 -3.02 15.77 12.23
C ILE A 182 -3.67 16.27 10.93
N ALA A 183 -3.84 17.60 10.80
CA ALA A 183 -4.53 18.21 9.67
C ALA A 183 -3.85 17.92 8.31
N ASN A 184 -2.51 17.84 8.30
CA ASN A 184 -1.74 17.69 7.06
C ASN A 184 -1.14 16.29 6.87
N SER A 185 -1.31 15.38 7.83
CA SER A 185 -0.71 14.06 7.79
C SER A 185 -1.64 13.02 7.16
N ARG A 186 -1.36 12.62 5.91
CA ARG A 186 -2.01 11.46 5.27
C ARG A 186 -1.84 10.15 6.05
N VAL A 187 -0.71 10.01 6.77
CA VAL A 187 -0.46 8.82 7.61
C VAL A 187 -1.36 8.82 8.83
N ALA A 188 -1.52 9.97 9.50
CA ALA A 188 -2.46 10.10 10.61
C ALA A 188 -3.89 9.77 10.16
N ARG A 189 -4.33 10.32 9.01
CA ARG A 189 -5.67 10.06 8.46
C ARG A 189 -5.89 8.57 8.19
N SER A 190 -5.01 7.92 7.45
CA SER A 190 -5.14 6.48 7.17
C SER A 190 -5.12 5.63 8.45
N ASN A 191 -4.29 5.98 9.44
CA ASN A 191 -4.25 5.27 10.71
C ASN A 191 -5.53 5.50 11.53
N ILE A 192 -6.12 6.70 11.51
CA ILE A 192 -7.40 6.97 12.18
C ILE A 192 -8.47 6.04 11.58
N HIS A 193 -8.63 6.00 10.26
CA HIS A 193 -9.60 5.13 9.61
C HIS A 193 -9.36 3.65 9.95
N LEU A 194 -8.13 3.16 9.77
CA LEU A 194 -7.81 1.75 9.98
C LEU A 194 -8.01 1.32 11.44
N LEU A 195 -7.41 2.04 12.37
CA LEU A 195 -7.44 1.66 13.79
C LEU A 195 -8.85 1.74 14.38
N THR A 196 -9.62 2.76 13.98
CA THR A 196 -11.03 2.89 14.39
C THR A 196 -11.86 1.73 13.83
N THR A 197 -11.71 1.40 12.54
CA THR A 197 -12.41 0.27 11.90
C THR A 197 -12.04 -1.07 12.57
N MET A 198 -10.79 -1.19 13.05
CA MET A 198 -10.32 -2.37 13.78
C MET A 198 -10.73 -2.39 15.27
N GLY A 199 -11.47 -1.37 15.73
CA GLY A 199 -12.04 -1.32 17.08
C GLY A 199 -11.12 -0.70 18.14
N ALA A 200 -10.08 0.02 17.76
CA ALA A 200 -9.27 0.81 18.68
C ALA A 200 -9.90 2.17 18.96
N GLU A 201 -9.65 2.71 20.16
CA GLU A 201 -9.94 4.11 20.51
C GLU A 201 -8.76 4.98 20.07
N VAL A 202 -8.96 5.83 19.08
CA VAL A 202 -7.91 6.71 18.56
C VAL A 202 -8.05 8.11 19.15
N ARG A 203 -6.99 8.63 19.72
CA ARG A 203 -6.89 9.99 20.29
C ARG A 203 -5.90 10.80 19.49
N CYS A 204 -6.36 11.91 18.90
CA CYS A 204 -5.50 12.85 18.20
C CYS A 204 -5.02 13.93 19.18
N VAL A 205 -3.72 14.19 19.20
CA VAL A 205 -3.10 15.20 20.06
C VAL A 205 -2.27 16.13 19.20
N ALA A 206 -2.70 17.38 19.10
CA ALA A 206 -2.02 18.38 18.29
C ALA A 206 -2.25 19.78 18.86
N HIS A 207 -1.42 20.72 18.46
CA HIS A 207 -1.75 22.15 18.64
C HIS A 207 -3.01 22.49 17.84
N SER A 208 -3.81 23.46 18.30
CA SER A 208 -5.09 23.80 17.67
C SER A 208 -4.99 24.16 16.19
N THR A 209 -3.87 24.74 15.75
CA THR A 209 -3.60 25.09 14.34
C THR A 209 -3.26 23.88 13.45
N LEU A 210 -2.98 22.72 14.05
CA LEU A 210 -2.61 21.47 13.38
C LEU A 210 -3.68 20.38 13.54
N MET A 211 -4.81 20.72 14.13
CA MET A 211 -6.01 19.88 14.24
C MET A 211 -6.98 20.24 13.10
N PRO A 212 -7.61 19.28 12.41
CA PRO A 212 -8.61 19.55 11.38
C PRO A 212 -9.89 20.15 11.94
#